data_0afa06fa3c8a96050af1011d7937925d
#
_entry.id   0afa06fa3c8a96050af1011d7937925d
#
_cell.length_a   1.000
_cell.length_b   1.000
_cell.length_c   1.000
_cell.angle_alpha   90.00
_cell.angle_beta   90.00
_cell.angle_gamma   90.00
#
_symmetry.space_group_name_H-M   'P 1'
#
loop_
_entity.id
_entity.type
_entity.pdbx_description
1 polymer ?
#
loop_
_entity_poly.entity_id
_entity_poly.type
_entity_poly.pdbx_seq_one_letter_code
_entity_poly.pdbx_strand_id
1 'polypeptide(L)'
;MKVYWRKTMGTKLKDMASVEMILNEMSLVEKASLVIGGSPMSSMAMEKYGIPSIWTSDCCNGLNIFQYTVEKTYRALEAAKKEKGEKFDRESFGTMGGLLVTVNEMQKKAKEEAAAGIERQKTHDVISYPTGISQASTWNPHVANICAKTVAKEFVKYGVDLILSPNINIHRDPLCGRLTESYSEDPYLVSRIAEAVVCGLQDEGVIADPKHFAANSQEKDRLKINEKIPMRALREIYLPGFKACIDAGALTVMSAYNKINDESCAMNKWLLTDVLKDEWKFKGCVISDWGASYEQVPALAAGTDLTMPGPRGIQCILDAIADGSLSEEVLNDSCRRIMYVILKSGMLEKK
;
A
#
# COMPACT_ATOMS: atom_id res chain seq x y z
N MET A 1 1.60 43.62 30.03
CA MET A 1 1.71 43.28 28.60
C MET A 1 1.48 41.77 28.48
N LYS A 2 0.26 41.31 28.12
CA LYS A 2 -0.06 39.88 27.95
C LYS A 2 0.48 39.45 26.58
N VAL A 3 1.55 38.67 26.56
CA VAL A 3 2.05 38.01 25.35
C VAL A 3 1.04 36.92 25.00
N TYR A 4 0.18 37.19 24.01
CA TYR A 4 -0.67 36.16 23.39
C TYR A 4 0.23 35.23 22.59
N TRP A 5 0.50 34.05 23.12
CA TRP A 5 0.99 32.92 22.30
C TRP A 5 -0.08 32.56 21.28
N ARG A 6 0.01 33.13 20.08
CA ARG A 6 -0.69 32.55 18.92
C ARG A 6 -0.12 31.12 18.77
N LYS A 7 -0.92 30.12 19.13
CA LYS A 7 -0.70 28.78 18.60
C LYS A 7 -0.73 28.94 17.08
N THR A 8 0.42 28.98 16.44
CA THR A 8 0.52 28.87 14.98
C THR A 8 -0.03 27.50 14.64
N MET A 9 -1.28 27.46 14.18
CA MET A 9 -1.81 26.24 13.57
C MET A 9 -0.94 25.96 12.35
N GLY A 10 -0.22 24.84 12.35
CA GLY A 10 0.62 24.44 11.24
C GLY A 10 -0.17 24.36 9.93
N THR A 11 0.53 24.45 8.82
CA THR A 11 -0.06 24.32 7.48
C THR A 11 -0.83 23.01 7.37
N LYS A 12 -2.05 23.06 6.81
CA LYS A 12 -2.88 21.87 6.56
C LYS A 12 -2.81 21.47 5.09
N LEU A 13 -2.77 20.16 4.85
CA LEU A 13 -2.81 19.59 3.51
C LEU A 13 -4.15 19.91 2.82
N LYS A 14 -4.11 20.57 1.68
CA LYS A 14 -5.30 20.97 0.90
C LYS A 14 -5.05 21.03 -0.61
N ASP A 15 -3.81 21.26 -1.03
CA ASP A 15 -3.39 21.42 -2.42
C ASP A 15 -1.88 21.19 -2.54
N MET A 16 -1.35 21.16 -3.77
CA MET A 16 0.09 20.97 -4.00
C MET A 16 0.97 22.10 -3.44
N ALA A 17 0.46 23.31 -3.31
CA ALA A 17 1.23 24.39 -2.70
C ALA A 17 1.41 24.15 -1.19
N SER A 18 0.38 23.62 -0.52
CA SER A 18 0.46 23.27 0.90
C SER A 18 1.42 22.09 1.16
N VAL A 19 1.67 21.20 0.18
CA VAL A 19 2.65 20.12 0.29
C VAL A 19 4.05 20.68 0.53
N GLU A 20 4.49 21.64 -0.28
CA GLU A 20 5.83 22.24 -0.14
C GLU A 20 5.97 23.03 1.17
N MET A 21 4.90 23.71 1.61
CA MET A 21 4.89 24.39 2.91
C MET A 21 5.02 23.38 4.06
N ILE A 22 4.27 22.29 4.01
CA ILE A 22 4.32 21.21 5.02
C ILE A 22 5.71 20.58 5.06
N LEU A 23 6.32 20.27 3.92
CA LEU A 23 7.68 19.71 3.85
C LEU A 23 8.71 20.62 4.52
N ASN A 24 8.56 21.94 4.38
CA ASN A 24 9.44 22.92 5.04
C ASN A 24 9.19 23.03 6.56
N GLU A 25 7.97 22.72 7.03
CA GLU A 25 7.62 22.73 8.45
C GLU A 25 7.93 21.41 9.18
N MET A 26 8.01 20.28 8.44
CA MET A 26 8.26 18.96 9.01
C MET A 26 9.69 18.80 9.48
N SER A 27 9.86 18.26 10.68
CA SER A 27 11.14 17.75 11.15
C SER A 27 11.54 16.48 10.38
N LEU A 28 12.83 16.15 10.37
CA LEU A 28 13.33 14.90 9.77
C LEU A 28 12.64 13.66 10.35
N VAL A 29 12.35 13.65 11.65
CA VAL A 29 11.64 12.54 12.30
C VAL A 29 10.21 12.42 11.77
N GLU A 30 9.50 13.51 11.55
CA GLU A 30 8.15 13.52 10.98
C GLU A 30 8.18 13.01 9.53
N LYS A 31 9.14 13.45 8.72
CA LYS A 31 9.33 12.99 7.34
C LYS A 31 9.66 11.48 7.30
N ALA A 32 10.62 11.03 8.09
CA ALA A 32 11.01 9.63 8.19
C ALA A 32 9.85 8.75 8.68
N SER A 33 8.99 9.28 9.55
CA SER A 33 7.78 8.57 10.00
C SER A 33 6.71 8.46 8.92
N LEU A 34 6.57 9.47 8.04
CA LEU A 34 5.54 9.48 6.99
C LEU A 34 5.78 8.43 5.90
N VAL A 35 7.05 8.12 5.60
CA VAL A 35 7.42 7.13 4.58
C VAL A 35 7.39 5.69 5.07
N ILE A 36 6.91 5.48 6.29
CA ILE A 36 6.78 4.16 6.93
C ILE A 36 5.32 3.96 7.35
N GLY A 37 4.83 2.73 7.27
CA GLY A 37 3.51 2.38 7.77
C GLY A 37 3.28 2.81 9.22
N GLY A 38 2.07 3.24 9.54
CA GLY A 38 1.66 3.63 10.89
C GLY A 38 1.13 2.46 11.73
N SER A 39 0.74 1.39 11.04
CA SER A 39 0.11 0.21 11.62
C SER A 39 0.32 -1.00 10.70
N PRO A 40 -0.23 -2.20 11.02
CA PRO A 40 -0.16 -3.36 10.13
C PRO A 40 -0.74 -3.13 8.73
N MET A 41 -1.82 -2.35 8.62
CA MET A 41 -2.56 -2.17 7.35
C MET A 41 -2.81 -0.70 7.02
N SER A 42 -2.08 0.26 7.60
CA SER A 42 -2.26 1.66 7.23
C SER A 42 -0.99 2.50 7.28
N SER A 43 -0.98 3.57 6.49
CA SER A 43 0.08 4.57 6.53
C SER A 43 0.05 5.41 7.81
N MET A 44 1.11 6.16 8.09
CA MET A 44 1.17 7.09 9.21
C MET A 44 0.25 8.28 8.98
N ALA A 45 -0.55 8.63 9.99
CA ALA A 45 -1.29 9.88 10.02
C ALA A 45 -0.45 11.00 10.65
N MET A 46 -0.58 12.22 10.13
CA MET A 46 0.06 13.42 10.69
C MET A 46 -1.02 14.50 10.96
N GLU A 47 -1.75 14.35 12.08
CA GLU A 47 -2.88 15.22 12.44
C GLU A 47 -2.50 16.70 12.46
N LYS A 48 -1.25 17.00 12.88
CA LYS A 48 -0.68 18.36 12.89
C LYS A 48 -0.78 19.04 11.52
N TYR A 49 -0.61 18.27 10.44
CA TYR A 49 -0.62 18.76 9.07
C TYR A 49 -1.92 18.40 8.31
N GLY A 50 -2.87 17.76 8.96
CA GLY A 50 -4.11 17.30 8.31
C GLY A 50 -3.87 16.17 7.30
N ILE A 51 -2.82 15.40 7.48
CA ILE A 51 -2.50 14.23 6.66
C ILE A 51 -3.20 13.02 7.28
N PRO A 52 -4.25 12.44 6.65
CA PRO A 52 -4.92 11.27 7.15
C PRO A 52 -4.07 10.01 6.91
N SER A 53 -4.33 8.97 7.69
CA SER A 53 -3.84 7.62 7.41
C SER A 53 -4.60 7.03 6.22
N ILE A 54 -3.89 6.38 5.30
CA ILE A 54 -4.45 5.58 4.21
C ILE A 54 -4.64 4.16 4.74
N TRP A 55 -5.88 3.72 4.90
CA TRP A 55 -6.19 2.35 5.33
C TRP A 55 -6.23 1.42 4.13
N THR A 56 -5.42 0.37 4.15
CA THR A 56 -5.27 -0.59 3.05
C THR A 56 -5.90 -1.94 3.38
N SER A 57 -6.32 -2.69 2.39
CA SER A 57 -6.66 -4.10 2.53
C SER A 57 -6.44 -4.86 1.22
N ASP A 58 -6.03 -6.13 1.32
CA ASP A 58 -6.03 -7.03 0.18
C ASP A 58 -7.45 -7.29 -0.34
N CYS A 59 -7.51 -7.49 -1.63
CA CYS A 59 -8.70 -7.95 -2.31
C CYS A 59 -8.32 -8.77 -3.54
N CYS A 60 -8.39 -10.08 -3.42
CA CYS A 60 -8.42 -10.92 -4.61
C CYS A 60 -9.85 -11.07 -5.12
N ASN A 61 -10.81 -11.19 -4.19
CA ASN A 61 -12.22 -11.52 -4.47
C ASN A 61 -13.20 -10.81 -3.52
N GLY A 62 -12.86 -9.62 -3.03
CA GLY A 62 -13.63 -8.87 -2.03
C GLY A 62 -12.78 -8.47 -0.82
N LEU A 63 -13.36 -7.72 0.11
CA LEU A 63 -12.66 -7.22 1.29
C LEU A 63 -12.07 -8.35 2.13
N ASN A 64 -10.78 -8.28 2.45
CA ASN A 64 -10.14 -9.22 3.35
C ASN A 64 -10.53 -8.90 4.80
N ILE A 65 -11.55 -9.61 5.28
CA ILE A 65 -12.13 -9.38 6.62
C ILE A 65 -11.12 -9.65 7.74
N PHE A 66 -10.18 -10.54 7.54
CA PHE A 66 -9.14 -10.80 8.52
C PHE A 66 -8.23 -9.57 8.69
N GLN A 67 -7.72 -9.02 7.61
CA GLN A 67 -6.87 -7.82 7.65
C GLN A 67 -7.66 -6.60 8.16
N TYR A 68 -8.91 -6.44 7.75
CA TYR A 68 -9.80 -5.41 8.28
C TYR A 68 -9.94 -5.52 9.81
N THR A 69 -10.18 -6.73 10.32
CA THR A 69 -10.35 -6.95 11.76
C THR A 69 -9.05 -6.74 12.53
N VAL A 70 -7.90 -7.14 11.97
CA VAL A 70 -6.57 -6.88 12.54
C VAL A 70 -6.35 -5.38 12.71
N GLU A 71 -6.55 -4.61 11.66
CA GLU A 71 -6.35 -3.15 11.70
C GLU A 71 -7.32 -2.48 12.68
N LYS A 72 -8.58 -2.88 12.67
CA LYS A 72 -9.59 -2.36 13.61
C LYS A 72 -9.22 -2.66 15.07
N THR A 73 -8.72 -3.86 15.34
CA THR A 73 -8.27 -4.25 16.68
C THR A 73 -7.04 -3.45 17.10
N TYR A 74 -6.07 -3.28 16.21
CA TYR A 74 -4.90 -2.45 16.45
C TYR A 74 -5.29 -1.01 16.85
N ARG A 75 -6.15 -0.36 16.06
CA ARG A 75 -6.63 1.00 16.34
C ARG A 75 -7.39 1.10 17.66
N ALA A 76 -8.18 0.09 18.00
CA ALA A 76 -8.89 0.04 19.29
C ALA A 76 -7.94 -0.10 20.47
N LEU A 77 -6.89 -0.92 20.36
CA LEU A 77 -5.86 -1.06 21.39
C LEU A 77 -5.08 0.24 21.60
N GLU A 78 -4.69 0.90 20.48
CA GLU A 78 -4.00 2.18 20.55
C GLU A 78 -4.87 3.26 21.21
N ALA A 79 -6.13 3.36 20.85
CA ALA A 79 -7.09 4.31 21.46
C ALA A 79 -7.27 4.05 22.96
N ALA A 80 -7.46 2.79 23.34
CA ALA A 80 -7.61 2.41 24.76
C ALA A 80 -6.37 2.74 25.61
N LYS A 81 -5.18 2.60 25.04
CA LYS A 81 -3.92 3.01 25.71
C LYS A 81 -3.83 4.53 25.86
N LYS A 82 -4.16 5.25 24.78
CA LYS A 82 -4.18 6.72 24.78
C LYS A 82 -5.15 7.29 25.84
N GLU A 83 -6.34 6.71 25.96
CA GLU A 83 -7.32 7.09 27.00
C GLU A 83 -6.80 6.91 28.43
N LYS A 84 -5.99 5.88 28.67
CA LYS A 84 -5.35 5.61 29.95
C LYS A 84 -4.09 6.45 30.19
N GLY A 85 -3.66 7.26 29.24
CA GLY A 85 -2.40 7.99 29.28
C GLY A 85 -1.16 7.09 29.17
N GLU A 86 -1.33 5.84 28.70
CA GLU A 86 -0.27 4.88 28.52
C GLU A 86 0.34 5.02 27.10
N LYS A 87 1.67 4.81 27.01
CA LYS A 87 2.34 4.77 25.71
C LYS A 87 1.97 3.50 24.96
N PHE A 88 1.53 3.64 23.71
CA PHE A 88 1.34 2.52 22.80
C PHE A 88 2.64 2.27 22.02
N ASP A 89 3.18 1.07 22.13
CA ASP A 89 4.38 0.68 21.40
C ASP A 89 4.04 0.27 19.97
N ARG A 90 3.94 1.29 19.11
CA ARG A 90 3.62 1.10 17.68
C ARG A 90 4.66 0.23 16.98
N GLU A 91 5.94 0.35 17.35
CA GLU A 91 7.02 -0.36 16.69
C GLU A 91 6.92 -1.87 16.89
N SER A 92 6.61 -2.31 18.11
CA SER A 92 6.35 -3.73 18.38
C SER A 92 5.09 -4.26 17.71
N PHE A 93 4.01 -3.48 17.68
CA PHE A 93 2.72 -3.89 17.10
C PHE A 93 2.64 -3.74 15.58
N GLY A 94 3.35 -2.80 14.96
CA GLY A 94 3.34 -2.56 13.51
C GLY A 94 4.13 -3.56 12.69
N THR A 95 4.90 -4.44 13.33
CA THR A 95 5.70 -5.49 12.67
C THR A 95 4.88 -6.75 12.39
N MET A 96 5.46 -7.71 11.63
CA MET A 96 4.88 -9.06 11.50
C MET A 96 4.71 -9.75 12.85
N GLY A 97 5.61 -9.50 13.83
CA GLY A 97 5.47 -9.98 15.20
C GLY A 97 4.25 -9.36 15.90
N GLY A 98 4.04 -8.06 15.75
CA GLY A 98 2.87 -7.36 16.27
C GLY A 98 1.56 -7.82 15.62
N LEU A 99 1.57 -8.15 14.34
CA LEU A 99 0.44 -8.78 13.67
C LEU A 99 0.08 -10.10 14.36
N LEU A 100 1.06 -10.95 14.67
CA LEU A 100 0.84 -12.21 15.38
C LEU A 100 0.30 -11.99 16.81
N VAL A 101 0.78 -10.97 17.53
CA VAL A 101 0.25 -10.60 18.84
C VAL A 101 -1.23 -10.19 18.72
N THR A 102 -1.55 -9.34 17.75
CA THR A 102 -2.94 -8.91 17.50
C THR A 102 -3.84 -10.10 17.19
N VAL A 103 -3.37 -11.04 16.33
CA VAL A 103 -4.09 -12.27 16.00
C VAL A 103 -4.32 -13.14 17.23
N ASN A 104 -3.30 -13.30 18.09
CA ASN A 104 -3.42 -14.08 19.32
C ASN A 104 -4.46 -13.47 20.29
N GLU A 105 -4.47 -12.14 20.45
CA GLU A 105 -5.49 -11.46 21.26
C GLU A 105 -6.90 -11.66 20.69
N MET A 106 -7.07 -11.58 19.37
CA MET A 106 -8.33 -11.86 18.69
C MET A 106 -8.80 -13.31 18.93
N GLN A 107 -7.88 -14.29 18.85
CA GLN A 107 -8.18 -15.70 19.08
C GLN A 107 -8.54 -15.97 20.55
N LYS A 108 -7.83 -15.33 21.50
CA LYS A 108 -8.10 -15.42 22.93
C LYS A 108 -9.51 -14.92 23.23
N LYS A 109 -9.85 -13.71 22.76
CA LYS A 109 -11.21 -13.14 22.89
C LYS A 109 -12.27 -14.02 22.28
N ALA A 110 -12.00 -14.60 21.10
CA ALA A 110 -12.92 -15.54 20.45
C ALA A 110 -13.21 -16.80 21.30
N LYS A 111 -12.17 -17.34 21.95
CA LYS A 111 -12.31 -18.50 22.84
C LYS A 111 -13.09 -18.14 24.13
N GLU A 112 -12.84 -16.96 24.70
CA GLU A 112 -13.57 -16.46 25.87
C GLU A 112 -15.04 -16.25 25.56
N GLU A 113 -15.40 -15.65 24.41
CA GLU A 113 -16.77 -15.46 23.95
C GLU A 113 -17.48 -16.80 23.73
N ALA A 114 -16.81 -17.77 23.08
CA ALA A 114 -17.36 -19.12 22.87
C ALA A 114 -17.58 -19.86 24.18
N ALA A 115 -16.66 -19.76 25.15
CA ALA A 115 -16.80 -20.36 26.48
C ALA A 115 -17.95 -19.74 27.28
N ALA A 116 -18.25 -18.46 27.03
CA ALA A 116 -19.40 -17.75 27.63
C ALA A 116 -20.74 -18.02 26.90
N GLY A 117 -20.77 -18.90 25.91
CA GLY A 117 -21.95 -19.21 25.11
C GLY A 117 -22.43 -18.05 24.22
N ILE A 118 -21.55 -17.08 23.95
CA ILE A 118 -21.85 -15.95 23.07
C ILE A 118 -21.72 -16.43 21.62
N GLU A 119 -22.81 -16.60 20.92
CA GLU A 119 -22.81 -16.83 19.47
C GLU A 119 -22.28 -15.58 18.78
N ARG A 120 -21.20 -15.75 18.01
CA ARG A 120 -20.72 -14.69 17.12
C ARG A 120 -21.78 -14.42 16.06
N GLN A 121 -22.50 -13.31 16.20
CA GLN A 121 -23.23 -12.78 15.06
C GLN A 121 -22.24 -12.53 13.91
N LYS A 122 -22.66 -12.85 12.67
CA LYS A 122 -21.95 -12.41 11.45
C LYS A 122 -21.79 -10.88 11.54
N THR A 123 -20.61 -10.43 11.96
CA THR A 123 -20.36 -9.00 12.17
C THR A 123 -20.10 -8.25 10.86
N HIS A 124 -19.91 -9.01 9.77
CA HIS A 124 -19.56 -8.43 8.47
C HIS A 124 -20.29 -9.16 7.34
N ASP A 125 -20.92 -8.37 6.50
CA ASP A 125 -21.66 -8.81 5.33
C ASP A 125 -20.83 -8.50 4.08
N VAL A 126 -19.74 -9.27 3.90
CA VAL A 126 -18.82 -9.15 2.74
C VAL A 126 -19.17 -10.19 1.70
N ILE A 127 -18.98 -9.81 0.44
CA ILE A 127 -19.31 -10.64 -0.73
C ILE A 127 -18.01 -11.17 -1.35
N SER A 128 -18.04 -12.43 -1.80
CA SER A 128 -17.01 -12.97 -2.65
C SER A 128 -17.31 -12.65 -4.11
N TYR A 129 -16.35 -12.01 -4.77
CA TYR A 129 -16.43 -11.63 -6.18
C TYR A 129 -15.70 -12.63 -7.07
N PRO A 130 -15.94 -12.65 -8.40
CA PRO A 130 -15.18 -13.46 -9.34
C PRO A 130 -13.68 -13.20 -9.23
N THR A 131 -12.88 -14.26 -9.30
CA THR A 131 -11.42 -14.17 -9.30
C THR A 131 -10.88 -13.43 -10.52
N GLY A 132 -9.63 -12.99 -10.48
CA GLY A 132 -8.98 -12.30 -11.61
C GLY A 132 -9.05 -13.12 -12.91
N ILE A 133 -8.69 -14.41 -12.83
CA ILE A 133 -8.77 -15.32 -13.99
C ILE A 133 -10.22 -15.46 -14.52
N SER A 134 -11.22 -15.50 -13.65
CA SER A 134 -12.63 -15.58 -14.06
C SER A 134 -13.07 -14.29 -14.76
N GLN A 135 -12.65 -13.13 -14.27
CA GLN A 135 -12.93 -11.84 -14.92
C GLN A 135 -12.26 -11.76 -16.29
N ALA A 136 -10.99 -12.16 -16.41
CA ALA A 136 -10.26 -12.16 -17.68
C ALA A 136 -10.86 -13.14 -18.70
N SER A 137 -11.37 -14.29 -18.25
CA SER A 137 -12.04 -15.30 -19.12
C SER A 137 -13.29 -14.76 -19.82
N THR A 138 -13.84 -13.64 -19.38
CA THR A 138 -14.94 -12.95 -20.09
C THR A 138 -14.49 -12.23 -21.34
N TRP A 139 -13.19 -11.93 -21.48
CA TRP A 139 -12.61 -11.09 -22.55
C TRP A 139 -13.28 -9.71 -22.66
N ASN A 140 -13.94 -9.27 -21.60
CA ASN A 140 -14.74 -8.06 -21.59
C ASN A 140 -14.29 -7.09 -20.47
N PRO A 141 -13.51 -6.04 -20.79
CA PRO A 141 -13.07 -5.05 -19.80
C PRO A 141 -14.23 -4.36 -19.05
N HIS A 142 -15.40 -4.24 -19.70
CA HIS A 142 -16.58 -3.63 -19.05
C HIS A 142 -17.08 -4.47 -17.87
N VAL A 143 -17.06 -5.80 -17.98
CA VAL A 143 -17.39 -6.70 -16.86
C VAL A 143 -16.42 -6.50 -15.69
N ALA A 144 -15.12 -6.44 -15.98
CA ALA A 144 -14.09 -6.19 -14.97
C ALA A 144 -14.29 -4.82 -14.28
N ASN A 145 -14.63 -3.77 -15.03
CA ASN A 145 -14.94 -2.44 -14.50
C ASN A 145 -16.14 -2.46 -13.55
N ILE A 146 -17.26 -3.13 -13.94
CA ILE A 146 -18.45 -3.26 -13.08
C ILE A 146 -18.12 -4.03 -11.80
N CYS A 147 -17.37 -5.12 -11.90
CA CYS A 147 -16.91 -5.86 -10.72
C CYS A 147 -16.08 -4.96 -9.80
N ALA A 148 -15.13 -4.21 -10.35
CA ALA A 148 -14.27 -3.30 -9.61
C ALA A 148 -15.08 -2.20 -8.90
N LYS A 149 -16.04 -1.56 -9.57
CA LYS A 149 -16.95 -0.58 -8.97
C LYS A 149 -17.75 -1.16 -7.80
N THR A 150 -18.22 -2.41 -7.94
CA THR A 150 -19.01 -3.05 -6.90
C THR A 150 -18.14 -3.38 -5.67
N VAL A 151 -16.91 -3.86 -5.90
CA VAL A 151 -15.91 -4.06 -4.83
C VAL A 151 -15.57 -2.74 -4.14
N ALA A 152 -15.33 -1.68 -4.91
CA ALA A 152 -14.99 -0.37 -4.35
C ALA A 152 -16.09 0.17 -3.42
N LYS A 153 -17.37 0.00 -3.77
CA LYS A 153 -18.50 0.39 -2.90
C LYS A 153 -18.47 -0.37 -1.58
N GLU A 154 -18.08 -1.63 -1.58
CA GLU A 154 -17.89 -2.39 -0.34
C GLU A 154 -16.74 -1.80 0.50
N PHE A 155 -15.60 -1.48 -0.11
CA PHE A 155 -14.47 -0.84 0.58
C PHE A 155 -14.87 0.50 1.19
N VAL A 156 -15.59 1.35 0.46
CA VAL A 156 -16.14 2.62 0.96
C VAL A 156 -17.06 2.39 2.17
N LYS A 157 -17.96 1.38 2.10
CA LYS A 157 -18.84 1.00 3.21
C LYS A 157 -18.08 0.66 4.49
N TYR A 158 -16.91 0.04 4.36
CA TYR A 158 -16.06 -0.35 5.49
C TYR A 158 -15.01 0.72 5.86
N GLY A 159 -14.93 1.83 5.14
CA GLY A 159 -14.00 2.92 5.40
C GLY A 159 -12.55 2.59 5.07
N VAL A 160 -12.31 1.66 4.14
CA VAL A 160 -10.99 1.30 3.63
C VAL A 160 -10.69 2.16 2.41
N ASP A 161 -9.53 2.81 2.41
CA ASP A 161 -9.17 3.84 1.44
C ASP A 161 -8.48 3.29 0.19
N LEU A 162 -7.71 2.20 0.34
CA LEU A 162 -6.88 1.63 -0.70
C LEU A 162 -7.05 0.11 -0.79
N ILE A 163 -7.21 -0.36 -2.00
CA ILE A 163 -7.27 -1.77 -2.33
C ILE A 163 -5.96 -2.24 -2.94
N LEU A 164 -5.32 -3.26 -2.34
CA LEU A 164 -4.08 -3.86 -2.83
C LEU A 164 -4.39 -4.76 -4.05
N SER A 165 -4.82 -4.14 -5.14
CA SER A 165 -5.30 -4.75 -6.38
C SER A 165 -5.28 -3.72 -7.52
N PRO A 166 -5.18 -4.15 -8.79
CA PRO A 166 -5.19 -5.52 -9.33
C PRO A 166 -3.85 -6.25 -9.20
N ASN A 167 -3.90 -7.60 -9.07
CA ASN A 167 -2.73 -8.45 -9.26
C ASN A 167 -2.57 -8.72 -10.76
N ILE A 168 -1.50 -8.19 -11.36
CA ILE A 168 -1.27 -8.24 -12.80
C ILE A 168 0.00 -8.98 -13.20
N ASN A 169 0.49 -9.83 -12.31
CA ASN A 169 1.59 -10.73 -12.64
C ASN A 169 1.16 -11.73 -13.73
N ILE A 170 2.04 -11.96 -14.70
CA ILE A 170 1.80 -12.83 -15.84
C ILE A 170 1.71 -14.30 -15.40
N HIS A 171 0.75 -15.05 -15.91
CA HIS A 171 0.61 -16.50 -15.72
C HIS A 171 1.74 -17.23 -16.46
N ARG A 172 2.90 -17.28 -15.86
CA ARG A 172 4.07 -17.92 -16.46
C ARG A 172 4.16 -19.41 -16.13
N ASP A 173 3.91 -19.75 -14.85
CA ASP A 173 3.95 -21.12 -14.36
C ASP A 173 2.55 -21.54 -13.90
N PRO A 174 1.94 -22.57 -14.52
CA PRO A 174 0.61 -23.02 -14.14
C PRO A 174 0.54 -23.58 -12.69
N LEU A 175 1.68 -23.86 -12.07
CA LEU A 175 1.76 -24.29 -10.66
C LEU A 175 1.95 -23.13 -9.67
N CYS A 176 1.98 -21.89 -10.13
CA CYS A 176 2.02 -20.73 -9.23
C CYS A 176 0.77 -20.66 -8.36
N GLY A 177 0.95 -20.59 -7.04
CA GLY A 177 -0.15 -20.65 -6.05
C GLY A 177 -1.11 -19.47 -6.06
N ARG A 178 -0.82 -18.39 -6.82
CA ARG A 178 -1.63 -17.17 -6.88
C ARG A 178 -2.22 -16.88 -8.27
N LEU A 179 -2.27 -17.85 -9.17
CA LEU A 179 -2.84 -17.67 -10.51
C LEU A 179 -4.29 -17.19 -10.48
N THR A 180 -5.07 -17.61 -9.50
CA THR A 180 -6.47 -17.21 -9.38
C THR A 180 -6.65 -15.70 -9.14
N GLU A 181 -5.64 -15.04 -8.61
CA GLU A 181 -5.69 -13.59 -8.31
C GLU A 181 -5.39 -12.73 -9.54
N SER A 182 -4.59 -13.24 -10.47
CA SER A 182 -4.18 -12.52 -11.68
C SER A 182 -5.00 -12.96 -12.91
N TYR A 183 -4.73 -12.36 -14.07
CA TYR A 183 -5.68 -12.38 -15.17
C TYR A 183 -5.32 -13.37 -16.28
N SER A 184 -4.08 -13.36 -16.81
CA SER A 184 -3.71 -14.12 -18.01
C SER A 184 -2.20 -14.27 -18.17
N GLU A 185 -1.82 -15.14 -19.10
CA GLU A 185 -0.46 -15.20 -19.67
C GLU A 185 -0.24 -14.15 -20.77
N ASP A 186 -1.32 -13.65 -21.38
CA ASP A 186 -1.28 -12.64 -22.44
C ASP A 186 -1.17 -11.22 -21.85
N PRO A 187 -0.05 -10.51 -22.08
CA PRO A 187 0.16 -9.16 -21.56
C PRO A 187 -0.85 -8.14 -22.10
N TYR A 188 -1.40 -8.35 -23.29
CA TYR A 188 -2.42 -7.47 -23.85
C TYR A 188 -3.74 -7.61 -23.09
N LEU A 189 -4.22 -8.85 -22.88
CA LEU A 189 -5.44 -9.10 -22.11
C LEU A 189 -5.29 -8.59 -20.68
N VAL A 190 -4.14 -8.86 -20.02
CA VAL A 190 -3.82 -8.33 -18.69
C VAL A 190 -3.93 -6.81 -18.68
N SER A 191 -3.34 -6.13 -19.65
CA SER A 191 -3.36 -4.66 -19.75
C SER A 191 -4.79 -4.12 -19.84
N ARG A 192 -5.61 -4.69 -20.71
CA ARG A 192 -6.99 -4.22 -20.96
C ARG A 192 -7.92 -4.45 -19.75
N ILE A 193 -7.78 -5.58 -19.09
CA ILE A 193 -8.59 -5.89 -17.89
C ILE A 193 -8.11 -5.06 -16.70
N ALA A 194 -6.80 -4.96 -16.47
CA ALA A 194 -6.25 -4.21 -15.36
C ALA A 194 -6.55 -2.70 -15.44
N GLU A 195 -6.45 -2.10 -16.64
CA GLU A 195 -6.88 -0.72 -16.91
C GLU A 195 -8.33 -0.49 -16.48
N ALA A 196 -9.23 -1.40 -16.90
CA ALA A 196 -10.65 -1.30 -16.55
C ALA A 196 -10.92 -1.45 -15.06
N VAL A 197 -10.15 -2.29 -14.37
CA VAL A 197 -10.23 -2.46 -12.91
C VAL A 197 -9.76 -1.19 -12.20
N VAL A 198 -8.61 -0.63 -12.57
CA VAL A 198 -8.10 0.63 -11.99
C VAL A 198 -9.12 1.75 -12.13
N CYS A 199 -9.67 1.94 -13.35
CA CYS A 199 -10.73 2.93 -13.57
C CYS A 199 -11.94 2.67 -12.67
N GLY A 200 -12.42 1.42 -12.61
CA GLY A 200 -13.60 1.07 -11.81
C GLY A 200 -13.43 1.31 -10.31
N LEU A 201 -12.25 1.02 -9.75
CA LEU A 201 -11.95 1.29 -8.35
C LEU A 201 -11.87 2.78 -8.05
N GLN A 202 -11.12 3.53 -8.87
CA GLN A 202 -10.86 4.95 -8.62
C GLN A 202 -12.07 5.85 -8.94
N ASP A 203 -12.94 5.48 -9.88
CA ASP A 203 -14.21 6.15 -10.13
C ASP A 203 -15.13 6.19 -8.88
N GLU A 204 -15.05 5.16 -8.02
CA GLU A 204 -15.81 5.08 -6.77
C GLU A 204 -14.99 5.63 -5.58
N GLY A 205 -13.82 6.22 -5.84
CA GLY A 205 -12.98 6.88 -4.86
C GLY A 205 -12.15 5.94 -3.97
N VAL A 206 -11.86 4.73 -4.42
CA VAL A 206 -10.93 3.81 -3.75
C VAL A 206 -9.62 3.81 -4.54
N ILE A 207 -8.50 3.94 -3.85
CA ILE A 207 -7.17 3.93 -4.48
C ILE A 207 -6.85 2.51 -4.95
N ALA A 208 -6.49 2.36 -6.23
CA ALA A 208 -5.99 1.11 -6.78
C ALA A 208 -4.48 0.98 -6.61
N ASP A 209 -4.00 -0.22 -6.27
CA ASP A 209 -2.59 -0.54 -6.08
C ASP A 209 -2.17 -1.74 -6.93
N PRO A 210 -1.90 -1.54 -8.24
CA PRO A 210 -1.44 -2.60 -9.13
C PRO A 210 -0.20 -3.30 -8.57
N LYS A 211 -0.22 -4.65 -8.54
CA LYS A 211 0.80 -5.48 -7.92
C LYS A 211 1.12 -6.74 -8.72
N HIS A 212 2.27 -7.33 -8.54
CA HIS A 212 3.45 -6.90 -7.79
C HIS A 212 4.52 -6.47 -8.78
N PHE A 213 5.03 -5.28 -8.68
CA PHE A 213 5.95 -4.65 -9.63
C PHE A 213 7.40 -5.04 -9.31
N ALA A 214 7.99 -6.00 -10.06
CA ALA A 214 7.41 -6.71 -11.18
C ALA A 214 7.76 -8.20 -11.12
N ALA A 215 7.06 -8.97 -11.95
CA ALA A 215 7.38 -10.37 -12.22
C ALA A 215 7.35 -11.30 -11.00
N ASN A 216 6.42 -11.11 -10.05
CA ASN A 216 6.16 -12.09 -8.99
C ASN A 216 5.34 -13.27 -9.57
N SER A 217 5.97 -14.05 -10.46
CA SER A 217 5.31 -15.11 -11.23
C SER A 217 5.45 -16.49 -10.59
N GLN A 218 6.09 -16.59 -9.42
CA GLN A 218 6.31 -17.81 -8.65
C GLN A 218 6.23 -17.53 -7.14
N GLU A 219 5.44 -18.33 -6.42
CA GLU A 219 5.26 -18.18 -4.98
C GLU A 219 6.22 -19.04 -4.13
N LYS A 220 6.77 -20.10 -4.72
CA LYS A 220 7.78 -20.92 -4.04
C LYS A 220 9.04 -20.07 -3.81
N ASP A 221 9.43 -19.96 -2.55
CA ASP A 221 10.59 -19.16 -2.13
C ASP A 221 10.52 -17.68 -2.57
N ARG A 222 9.33 -17.09 -2.69
CA ARG A 222 9.09 -15.74 -3.24
C ARG A 222 9.94 -14.64 -2.61
N LEU A 223 10.37 -14.80 -1.34
CA LEU A 223 11.25 -13.85 -0.65
C LEU A 223 12.73 -13.98 -1.05
N LYS A 224 13.10 -15.03 -1.81
CA LYS A 224 14.49 -15.33 -2.20
C LYS A 224 14.67 -15.49 -3.69
N ILE A 225 13.59 -15.83 -4.40
CA ILE A 225 13.64 -16.12 -5.83
C ILE A 225 14.21 -14.94 -6.62
N ASN A 226 15.00 -15.26 -7.62
CA ASN A 226 15.63 -14.33 -8.52
C ASN A 226 15.21 -14.63 -9.96
N GLU A 227 14.28 -13.85 -10.47
CA GLU A 227 13.74 -13.98 -11.82
C GLU A 227 14.76 -13.51 -12.84
N LYS A 228 15.33 -14.44 -13.60
CA LYS A 228 16.27 -14.13 -14.69
C LYS A 228 15.49 -13.87 -15.97
N ILE A 229 15.26 -12.63 -16.27
CA ILE A 229 14.41 -12.18 -17.39
C ILE A 229 15.21 -11.31 -18.35
N PRO A 230 15.32 -11.69 -19.64
CA PRO A 230 15.90 -10.82 -20.65
C PRO A 230 15.15 -9.48 -20.73
N MET A 231 15.88 -8.38 -20.94
CA MET A 231 15.31 -7.04 -20.98
C MET A 231 14.15 -6.89 -21.97
N ARG A 232 14.23 -7.53 -23.12
CA ARG A 232 13.14 -7.54 -24.11
C ARG A 232 11.87 -8.17 -23.54
N ALA A 233 11.98 -9.35 -22.91
CA ALA A 233 10.84 -10.02 -22.32
C ALA A 233 10.25 -9.21 -21.16
N LEU A 234 11.11 -8.58 -20.34
CA LEU A 234 10.67 -7.72 -19.25
C LEU A 234 9.81 -6.57 -19.80
N ARG A 235 10.27 -5.89 -20.84
CA ARG A 235 9.58 -4.73 -21.44
C ARG A 235 8.35 -5.08 -22.27
N GLU A 236 8.33 -6.25 -22.93
CA GLU A 236 7.25 -6.64 -23.85
C GLU A 236 6.15 -7.49 -23.18
N ILE A 237 6.46 -8.16 -22.04
CA ILE A 237 5.55 -9.11 -21.39
C ILE A 237 5.20 -8.68 -19.97
N TYR A 238 6.20 -8.39 -19.12
CA TYR A 238 5.96 -8.20 -17.69
C TYR A 238 5.57 -6.76 -17.30
N LEU A 239 6.07 -5.76 -18.02
CA LEU A 239 5.83 -4.35 -17.70
C LEU A 239 4.59 -3.73 -18.36
N PRO A 240 4.07 -4.18 -19.52
CA PRO A 240 2.97 -3.50 -20.21
C PRO A 240 1.69 -3.36 -19.38
N GLY A 241 1.33 -4.37 -18.58
CA GLY A 241 0.16 -4.32 -17.69
C GLY A 241 0.26 -3.19 -16.66
N PHE A 242 1.45 -2.98 -16.09
CA PHE A 242 1.69 -1.87 -15.17
C PHE A 242 1.62 -0.52 -15.88
N LYS A 243 2.22 -0.43 -17.08
CA LYS A 243 2.13 0.81 -17.87
C LYS A 243 0.67 1.18 -18.17
N ALA A 244 -0.16 0.21 -18.56
CA ALA A 244 -1.58 0.42 -18.77
C ALA A 244 -2.31 0.91 -17.51
N CYS A 245 -2.00 0.37 -16.34
CA CYS A 245 -2.54 0.85 -15.07
C CYS A 245 -2.11 2.30 -14.76
N ILE A 246 -0.85 2.66 -15.04
CA ILE A 246 -0.35 4.03 -14.86
C ILE A 246 -1.08 4.99 -15.80
N ASP A 247 -1.24 4.61 -17.07
CA ASP A 247 -1.94 5.43 -18.07
C ASP A 247 -3.43 5.59 -17.74
N ALA A 248 -4.03 4.59 -17.08
CA ALA A 248 -5.38 4.65 -16.51
C ALA A 248 -5.47 5.53 -15.25
N GLY A 249 -4.36 6.08 -14.77
CA GLY A 249 -4.31 6.98 -13.63
C GLY A 249 -4.15 6.31 -12.27
N ALA A 250 -3.60 5.09 -12.19
CA ALA A 250 -3.29 4.45 -10.91
C ALA A 250 -2.46 5.38 -10.01
N LEU A 251 -2.90 5.55 -8.76
CA LEU A 251 -2.26 6.45 -7.80
C LEU A 251 -1.14 5.78 -7.01
N THR A 252 -1.14 4.45 -6.92
CA THR A 252 -0.07 3.70 -6.26
C THR A 252 0.35 2.50 -7.09
N VAL A 253 1.51 1.93 -6.78
CA VAL A 253 2.04 0.68 -7.35
C VAL A 253 2.78 -0.07 -6.25
N MET A 254 2.52 -1.37 -6.08
CA MET A 254 3.23 -2.19 -5.10
C MET A 254 4.45 -2.86 -5.70
N SER A 255 5.63 -2.64 -5.09
CA SER A 255 6.86 -3.36 -5.45
C SER A 255 6.83 -4.81 -4.97
N ALA A 256 7.43 -5.72 -5.76
CA ALA A 256 7.38 -7.16 -5.49
C ALA A 256 8.43 -7.64 -4.47
N TYR A 257 8.21 -8.84 -3.90
CA TYR A 257 9.17 -9.51 -3.01
C TYR A 257 10.43 -10.01 -3.72
N ASN A 258 10.27 -10.53 -4.94
CA ASN A 258 11.32 -11.22 -5.66
C ASN A 258 12.44 -10.28 -6.14
N LYS A 259 13.53 -10.91 -6.57
CA LYS A 259 14.57 -10.24 -7.33
C LYS A 259 14.29 -10.37 -8.83
N ILE A 260 14.74 -9.37 -9.58
CA ILE A 260 14.86 -9.43 -11.04
C ILE A 260 16.34 -9.16 -11.39
N ASN A 261 16.96 -10.12 -12.10
CA ASN A 261 18.34 -9.99 -12.55
C ASN A 261 19.30 -9.55 -11.43
N ASP A 262 19.19 -10.20 -10.28
CA ASP A 262 20.00 -10.05 -9.06
C ASP A 262 19.59 -8.89 -8.12
N GLU A 263 18.73 -7.97 -8.54
CA GLU A 263 18.29 -6.86 -7.71
C GLU A 263 16.89 -7.09 -7.15
N SER A 264 16.68 -6.81 -5.85
CA SER A 264 15.36 -6.87 -5.20
C SER A 264 14.43 -5.80 -5.81
N CYS A 265 13.22 -6.17 -6.22
CA CYS A 265 12.29 -5.23 -6.84
C CYS A 265 12.04 -3.98 -6.00
N ALA A 266 11.93 -4.12 -4.67
CA ALA A 266 11.74 -2.99 -3.76
C ALA A 266 12.98 -2.08 -3.61
N MET A 267 14.15 -2.52 -4.09
CA MET A 267 15.43 -1.80 -4.03
C MET A 267 16.06 -1.61 -5.41
N ASN A 268 15.30 -1.84 -6.47
CA ASN A 268 15.78 -1.77 -7.85
C ASN A 268 15.53 -0.37 -8.42
N LYS A 269 16.57 0.46 -8.42
CA LYS A 269 16.51 1.84 -8.91
C LYS A 269 16.09 1.90 -10.38
N TRP A 270 16.61 1.01 -11.24
CA TRP A 270 16.22 0.98 -12.64
C TRP A 270 14.72 0.76 -12.80
N LEU A 271 14.14 -0.16 -12.03
CA LEU A 271 12.73 -0.49 -12.11
C LEU A 271 11.84 0.64 -11.55
N LEU A 272 12.15 1.12 -10.33
CA LEU A 272 11.30 2.05 -9.58
C LEU A 272 11.49 3.52 -9.96
N THR A 273 12.72 3.92 -10.25
CA THR A 273 13.05 5.30 -10.62
C THR A 273 13.14 5.46 -12.12
N ASP A 274 14.09 4.78 -12.77
CA ASP A 274 14.40 5.10 -14.17
C ASP A 274 13.22 4.73 -15.11
N VAL A 275 12.57 3.56 -14.91
CA VAL A 275 11.42 3.13 -15.71
C VAL A 275 10.12 3.76 -15.20
N LEU A 276 9.74 3.49 -13.94
CA LEU A 276 8.42 3.85 -13.44
C LEU A 276 8.28 5.38 -13.31
N LYS A 277 9.19 6.02 -12.56
CA LYS A 277 9.07 7.46 -12.24
C LYS A 277 9.53 8.34 -13.40
N ASP A 278 10.66 8.03 -14.04
CA ASP A 278 11.27 8.91 -15.04
C ASP A 278 10.77 8.64 -16.46
N GLU A 279 10.80 7.39 -16.93
CA GLU A 279 10.35 7.06 -18.28
C GLU A 279 8.82 7.19 -18.40
N TRP A 280 8.05 6.59 -17.47
CA TRP A 280 6.59 6.59 -17.50
C TRP A 280 5.94 7.80 -16.84
N LYS A 281 6.74 8.69 -16.22
CA LYS A 281 6.26 9.92 -15.55
C LYS A 281 5.25 9.64 -14.43
N PHE A 282 5.39 8.52 -13.74
CA PHE A 282 4.53 8.18 -12.62
C PHE A 282 4.68 9.18 -11.47
N LYS A 283 3.58 9.83 -11.11
CA LYS A 283 3.54 10.84 -10.05
C LYS A 283 3.09 10.29 -8.70
N GLY A 284 2.51 9.10 -8.70
CA GLY A 284 1.98 8.44 -7.51
C GLY A 284 3.06 7.88 -6.60
N CYS A 285 2.65 7.03 -5.67
CA CYS A 285 3.47 6.48 -4.60
C CYS A 285 3.78 5.00 -4.87
N VAL A 286 5.04 4.60 -4.71
CA VAL A 286 5.44 3.18 -4.68
C VAL A 286 5.32 2.67 -3.25
N ILE A 287 4.46 1.68 -3.04
CA ILE A 287 4.29 0.99 -1.75
C ILE A 287 5.08 -0.32 -1.81
N SER A 288 5.81 -0.68 -0.75
CA SER A 288 6.43 -2.00 -0.68
C SER A 288 5.39 -3.08 -0.43
N ASP A 289 5.56 -4.28 -0.98
CA ASP A 289 4.89 -5.45 -0.41
C ASP A 289 5.30 -5.64 1.06
N TRP A 290 4.48 -6.35 1.85
CA TRP A 290 4.61 -6.40 3.32
C TRP A 290 5.93 -7.02 3.78
N GLY A 291 6.91 -6.16 4.09
CA GLY A 291 8.27 -6.55 4.47
C GLY A 291 9.22 -6.74 3.30
N ALA A 292 8.86 -6.35 2.08
CA ALA A 292 9.72 -6.44 0.90
C ALA A 292 10.88 -5.43 0.90
N SER A 293 10.79 -4.34 1.67
CA SER A 293 11.92 -3.43 1.91
C SER A 293 12.85 -4.06 2.95
N TYR A 294 13.67 -4.99 2.50
CA TYR A 294 14.60 -5.73 3.37
C TYR A 294 15.60 -4.79 4.06
N GLU A 295 15.99 -3.73 3.36
CA GLU A 295 16.82 -2.65 3.86
C GLU A 295 16.16 -1.31 3.54
N GLN A 296 15.82 -0.55 4.58
CA GLN A 296 15.01 0.66 4.45
C GLN A 296 15.66 1.76 3.61
N VAL A 297 16.94 2.03 3.85
CA VAL A 297 17.68 3.11 3.17
C VAL A 297 17.88 2.81 1.67
N PRO A 298 18.35 1.63 1.27
CA PRO A 298 18.41 1.24 -0.14
C PRO A 298 17.05 1.26 -0.84
N ALA A 299 15.98 0.87 -0.14
CA ALA A 299 14.63 0.90 -0.72
C ALA A 299 14.17 2.33 -1.02
N LEU A 300 14.33 3.27 -0.09
CA LEU A 300 14.05 4.69 -0.32
C LEU A 300 14.91 5.26 -1.45
N ALA A 301 16.21 5.00 -1.42
CA ALA A 301 17.15 5.49 -2.45
C ALA A 301 16.82 4.96 -3.85
N ALA A 302 16.25 3.76 -3.94
CA ALA A 302 15.80 3.15 -5.19
C ALA A 302 14.44 3.67 -5.69
N GLY A 303 13.63 4.27 -4.82
CA GLY A 303 12.34 4.82 -5.20
C GLY A 303 11.10 4.17 -4.57
N THR A 304 11.25 3.29 -3.57
CA THR A 304 10.14 2.88 -2.71
C THR A 304 9.77 4.06 -1.80
N ASP A 305 8.53 4.53 -1.87
CA ASP A 305 8.09 5.74 -1.19
C ASP A 305 7.43 5.48 0.17
N LEU A 306 6.73 4.35 0.30
CA LEU A 306 6.06 3.93 1.53
C LEU A 306 6.39 2.47 1.86
N THR A 307 7.06 2.25 2.97
CA THR A 307 7.38 0.89 3.43
C THR A 307 6.30 0.33 4.33
N MET A 308 5.78 -0.84 3.99
CA MET A 308 4.78 -1.57 4.77
C MET A 308 5.32 -2.93 5.25
N PRO A 309 4.85 -3.45 6.39
CA PRO A 309 4.11 -2.75 7.44
C PRO A 309 5.05 -1.88 8.31
N GLY A 310 4.49 -1.00 9.11
CA GLY A 310 5.26 -0.16 10.03
C GLY A 310 4.63 -0.02 11.41
N PRO A 311 5.22 0.85 12.26
CA PRO A 311 6.46 1.60 12.03
C PRO A 311 7.71 0.82 12.41
N ARG A 312 8.75 0.88 11.58
CA ARG A 312 10.10 0.37 11.90
C ARG A 312 11.14 1.05 11.01
N GLY A 313 12.38 1.13 11.50
CA GLY A 313 13.49 1.63 10.68
C GLY A 313 13.58 3.16 10.56
N ILE A 314 12.87 3.93 11.38
CA ILE A 314 12.97 5.39 11.40
C ILE A 314 14.40 5.83 11.69
N GLN A 315 15.05 5.21 12.69
CA GLN A 315 16.38 5.59 13.10
C GLN A 315 17.43 5.39 12.00
N CYS A 316 17.36 4.29 11.23
CA CYS A 316 18.32 4.08 10.14
C CYS A 316 18.20 5.12 9.02
N ILE A 317 17.00 5.67 8.77
CA ILE A 317 16.80 6.79 7.84
C ILE A 317 17.46 8.05 8.37
N LEU A 318 17.27 8.36 9.67
CA LEU A 318 17.86 9.52 10.30
C LEU A 318 19.39 9.45 10.31
N ASP A 319 19.95 8.29 10.63
CA ASP A 319 21.38 8.03 10.61
C ASP A 319 21.98 8.20 9.21
N ALA A 320 21.31 7.66 8.19
CA ALA A 320 21.73 7.76 6.80
C ALA A 320 21.68 9.19 6.24
N ILE A 321 20.75 10.02 6.71
CA ILE A 321 20.74 11.45 6.36
C ILE A 321 21.86 12.19 7.10
N ALA A 322 22.11 11.85 8.36
CA ALA A 322 23.14 12.50 9.17
C ALA A 322 24.55 12.20 8.66
N ASP A 323 24.82 10.99 8.14
CA ASP A 323 26.10 10.59 7.57
C ASP A 323 26.24 10.91 6.07
N GLY A 324 25.17 11.39 5.42
CA GLY A 324 25.12 11.77 4.01
C GLY A 324 24.95 10.61 3.02
N SER A 325 24.71 9.38 3.48
CA SER A 325 24.48 8.22 2.61
C SER A 325 23.07 8.23 1.98
N LEU A 326 22.12 8.99 2.56
CA LEU A 326 20.81 9.28 1.98
C LEU A 326 20.57 10.80 1.90
N SER A 327 20.19 11.31 0.74
CA SER A 327 19.82 12.71 0.59
C SER A 327 18.45 12.99 1.21
N GLU A 328 18.30 14.10 1.95
CA GLU A 328 17.00 14.55 2.44
C GLU A 328 15.98 14.78 1.31
N GLU A 329 16.43 15.13 0.09
CA GLU A 329 15.53 15.33 -1.04
C GLU A 329 14.86 14.02 -1.50
N VAL A 330 15.51 12.88 -1.37
CA VAL A 330 14.89 11.56 -1.60
C VAL A 330 13.73 11.35 -0.63
N LEU A 331 13.94 11.69 0.65
CA LEU A 331 12.89 11.62 1.67
C LEU A 331 11.75 12.61 1.39
N ASN A 332 12.08 13.84 0.98
CA ASN A 332 11.11 14.86 0.59
C ASN A 332 10.27 14.42 -0.62
N ASP A 333 10.87 13.79 -1.64
CA ASP A 333 10.14 13.28 -2.81
C ASP A 333 9.14 12.19 -2.40
N SER A 334 9.54 11.25 -1.56
CA SER A 334 8.65 10.20 -1.05
C SER A 334 7.48 10.78 -0.23
N CYS A 335 7.74 11.73 0.65
CA CYS A 335 6.69 12.45 1.39
C CYS A 335 5.73 13.21 0.45
N ARG A 336 6.28 13.87 -0.57
CA ARG A 336 5.50 14.60 -1.60
C ARG A 336 4.57 13.66 -2.35
N ARG A 337 5.04 12.46 -2.72
CA ARG A 337 4.25 11.44 -3.43
C ARG A 337 3.12 10.87 -2.57
N ILE A 338 3.36 10.60 -1.30
CA ILE A 338 2.31 10.17 -0.37
C ILE A 338 1.22 11.24 -0.23
N MET A 339 1.62 12.50 -0.01
CA MET A 339 0.66 13.61 0.08
C MET A 339 -0.08 13.85 -1.25
N TYR A 340 0.59 13.67 -2.40
CA TYR A 340 -0.04 13.73 -3.72
C TYR A 340 -1.14 12.67 -3.87
N VAL A 341 -0.90 11.43 -3.45
CA VAL A 341 -1.92 10.36 -3.47
C VAL A 341 -3.13 10.74 -2.65
N ILE A 342 -2.93 11.25 -1.43
CA ILE A 342 -4.01 11.70 -0.54
C ILE A 342 -4.84 12.82 -1.19
N LEU A 343 -4.17 13.80 -1.80
CA LEU A 343 -4.86 14.91 -2.50
C LEU A 343 -5.67 14.42 -3.71
N LYS A 344 -5.12 13.50 -4.49
CA LYS A 344 -5.74 13.02 -5.74
C LYS A 344 -6.85 12.00 -5.53
N SER A 345 -6.83 11.28 -4.42
CA SER A 345 -7.85 10.27 -4.09
C SER A 345 -9.16 10.84 -3.53
N GLY A 346 -9.22 12.14 -3.25
CA GLY A 346 -10.39 12.77 -2.61
C GLY A 346 -10.60 12.40 -1.14
N MET A 347 -9.60 11.76 -0.50
CA MET A 347 -9.71 11.37 0.93
C MET A 347 -9.95 12.55 1.87
N LEU A 348 -9.45 13.73 1.54
CA LEU A 348 -9.62 14.93 2.38
C LEU A 348 -11.07 15.44 2.40
N GLU A 349 -11.86 15.12 1.39
CA GLU A 349 -13.26 15.53 1.28
C GLU A 349 -14.20 14.55 2.01
N LYS A 350 -13.72 13.33 2.28
CA LYS A 350 -14.48 12.24 2.90
C LYS A 350 -14.32 12.14 4.41
N LYS A 351 -13.30 12.75 4.97
CA LYS A 351 -12.95 12.76 6.40
C LYS A 351 -13.10 14.16 6.99
#